data_00e96475ee10e3e834e568a606fb7968
#
_entry.id   00e96475ee10e3e834e568a606fb7968
#
_cell.length_a   1.000
_cell.length_b   1.000
_cell.length_c   1.000
_cell.angle_alpha   90.00
_cell.angle_beta   90.00
_cell.angle_gamma   90.00
#
_symmetry.space_group_name_H-M   'P 1'
#
loop_
_entity.id
_entity.type
_entity.pdbx_description
1 polymer ?
#
loop_
_entity_poly.entity_id
_entity_poly.type
_entity_poly.pdbx_seq_one_letter_code
_entity_poly.pdbx_strand_id
1 'polypeptide(L)'
;VWQLSISPARIGGFSILTRSLIARSAIALGPKFSPKEYLRRLEVDHVTYSSIVPTMLRMIFDEAPEWRPLKTLKALLVGGAPTSEKLKAEAEEKGIPIILTYGMTETASNVVTTPFAERYQRTSGSGKINKGVQIKSEDGHLFIKGPMLMHGYWGREPLVPGAWFDSGDIGEVDPDGSVRVFARRKDVILSGGENVYPAEVEEALETIPEVKEALVLGLPDETWGAIVTALLVPKDEQKLPSDAELALRLKPILASYKSPRRIAWVKELPKTKAGKPDRN
;
A
#
# COMPACT_ATOMS: atom_id res chain seq x y z
N VAL A 1 -22.82 8.81 -1.69
CA VAL A 1 -22.69 7.94 -0.52
C VAL A 1 -21.26 7.46 -0.41
N TRP A 2 -20.64 7.55 0.77
CA TRP A 2 -19.31 7.01 1.05
C TRP A 2 -19.42 5.79 1.96
N GLN A 3 -18.87 4.65 1.55
CA GLN A 3 -18.86 3.46 2.39
C GLN A 3 -17.74 3.51 3.42
N LEU A 4 -18.07 3.34 4.70
CA LEU A 4 -17.12 3.23 5.80
C LEU A 4 -16.69 1.75 5.94
N SER A 5 -15.65 1.36 5.21
CA SER A 5 -15.10 -0.02 5.20
C SER A 5 -13.83 -0.18 6.03
N ILE A 6 -13.23 0.94 6.46
CA ILE A 6 -12.03 0.98 7.31
C ILE A 6 -12.43 1.46 8.70
N SER A 7 -11.83 0.88 9.75
CA SER A 7 -12.13 1.27 11.14
C SER A 7 -11.97 2.79 11.37
N PRO A 8 -12.99 3.47 11.93
CA PRO A 8 -12.92 4.89 12.24
C PRO A 8 -11.91 5.23 13.37
N ALA A 9 -11.42 4.24 14.10
CA ALA A 9 -10.32 4.40 15.06
C ALA A 9 -8.94 4.61 14.37
N ARG A 10 -8.90 4.52 13.05
CA ARG A 10 -7.71 4.80 12.23
C ARG A 10 -7.98 6.04 11.39
N ILE A 11 -6.92 6.81 11.09
CA ILE A 11 -7.08 8.06 10.33
C ILE A 11 -7.74 7.84 8.96
N GLY A 12 -7.49 6.71 8.29
CA GLY A 12 -8.13 6.38 7.01
C GLY A 12 -9.66 6.29 7.12
N GLY A 13 -10.17 5.63 8.16
CA GLY A 13 -11.63 5.55 8.41
C GLY A 13 -12.19 6.86 8.99
N PHE A 14 -11.48 7.50 9.93
CA PHE A 14 -11.89 8.78 10.48
C PHE A 14 -12.01 9.86 9.40
N SER A 15 -11.11 9.86 8.42
CA SER A 15 -11.16 10.80 7.30
C SER A 15 -12.39 10.64 6.40
N ILE A 16 -13.02 9.47 6.37
CA ILE A 16 -14.30 9.28 5.68
C ILE A 16 -15.40 10.07 6.39
N LEU A 17 -15.43 10.02 7.74
CA LEU A 17 -16.40 10.75 8.54
C LEU A 17 -16.25 12.26 8.33
N THR A 18 -15.03 12.79 8.45
CA THR A 18 -14.77 14.23 8.30
C THR A 18 -15.03 14.73 6.89
N ARG A 19 -14.62 14.01 5.85
CA ARG A 19 -14.91 14.36 4.46
C ARG A 19 -16.40 14.34 4.14
N SER A 20 -17.11 13.31 4.62
CA SER A 20 -18.55 13.22 4.41
C SER A 20 -19.32 14.33 5.13
N LEU A 21 -18.88 14.69 6.35
CA LEU A 21 -19.47 15.82 7.08
C LEU A 21 -19.28 17.15 6.34
N ILE A 22 -18.06 17.43 5.88
CA ILE A 22 -17.74 18.65 5.11
C ILE A 22 -18.51 18.68 3.79
N ALA A 23 -18.56 17.55 3.09
CA ALA A 23 -19.26 17.44 1.81
C ALA A 23 -20.80 17.28 1.96
N ARG A 24 -21.33 17.23 3.19
CA ARG A 24 -22.75 16.95 3.49
C ARG A 24 -23.26 15.72 2.74
N SER A 25 -22.44 14.67 2.71
CA SER A 25 -22.77 13.42 2.02
C SER A 25 -23.10 12.30 3.00
N ALA A 26 -23.92 11.35 2.54
CA ALA A 26 -24.28 10.19 3.35
C ALA A 26 -23.09 9.22 3.50
N ILE A 27 -23.08 8.51 4.65
CA ILE A 27 -22.13 7.44 4.95
C ILE A 27 -22.91 6.13 5.05
N ALA A 28 -22.48 5.12 4.29
CA ALA A 28 -22.97 3.76 4.43
C ALA A 28 -22.15 3.05 5.51
N LEU A 29 -22.80 2.69 6.62
CA LEU A 29 -22.20 1.92 7.70
C LEU A 29 -22.44 0.44 7.47
N GLY A 30 -21.41 -0.39 7.66
CA GLY A 30 -21.48 -1.83 7.52
C GLY A 30 -20.87 -2.56 8.71
N PRO A 31 -21.03 -3.88 8.78
CA PRO A 31 -20.35 -4.73 9.74
C PRO A 31 -18.84 -4.77 9.45
N LYS A 32 -18.12 -5.58 10.23
CA LYS A 32 -16.70 -5.87 9.93
C LYS A 32 -16.56 -6.30 8.47
N PHE A 33 -15.49 -5.81 7.82
CA PHE A 33 -15.21 -6.13 6.42
C PHE A 33 -15.20 -7.64 6.15
N SER A 34 -15.95 -8.03 5.13
CA SER A 34 -15.78 -9.27 4.38
C SER A 34 -16.05 -8.95 2.90
N PRO A 35 -15.39 -9.62 1.94
CA PRO A 35 -15.54 -9.32 0.51
C PRO A 35 -17.00 -9.37 0.05
N LYS A 36 -17.70 -10.45 0.40
CA LYS A 36 -19.11 -10.65 0.02
C LYS A 36 -20.02 -9.53 0.52
N GLU A 37 -19.91 -9.19 1.80
CA GLU A 37 -20.75 -8.11 2.39
C GLU A 37 -20.34 -6.73 1.86
N TYR A 38 -19.04 -6.52 1.64
CA TYR A 38 -18.55 -5.30 1.03
C TYR A 38 -19.18 -5.06 -0.35
N LEU A 39 -19.13 -6.07 -1.22
CA LEU A 39 -19.69 -5.99 -2.58
C LEU A 39 -21.21 -5.80 -2.54
N ARG A 40 -21.92 -6.56 -1.69
CA ARG A 40 -23.37 -6.39 -1.50
C ARG A 40 -23.74 -4.94 -1.11
N ARG A 41 -22.95 -4.34 -0.21
CA ARG A 41 -23.19 -2.97 0.25
C ARG A 41 -22.92 -1.93 -0.83
N LEU A 42 -21.92 -2.13 -1.69
CA LEU A 42 -21.70 -1.24 -2.84
C LEU A 42 -22.98 -1.09 -3.69
N GLU A 43 -23.74 -2.19 -3.86
CA GLU A 43 -24.98 -2.20 -4.64
C GLU A 43 -26.14 -1.61 -3.86
N VAL A 44 -26.46 -2.17 -2.70
CA VAL A 44 -27.66 -1.84 -1.93
C VAL A 44 -27.67 -0.39 -1.47
N ASP A 45 -26.50 0.13 -1.06
CA ASP A 45 -26.36 1.51 -0.58
C ASP A 45 -26.05 2.50 -1.70
N HIS A 46 -26.01 2.06 -2.95
CA HIS A 46 -25.64 2.89 -4.11
C HIS A 46 -24.36 3.70 -3.87
N VAL A 47 -23.32 3.02 -3.37
CA VAL A 47 -22.05 3.63 -2.96
C VAL A 47 -21.39 4.34 -4.14
N THR A 48 -20.94 5.57 -3.91
CA THR A 48 -20.22 6.38 -4.92
C THR A 48 -18.73 6.42 -4.65
N TYR A 49 -18.32 6.37 -3.39
CA TYR A 49 -16.93 6.37 -2.96
C TYR A 49 -16.69 5.30 -1.89
N SER A 50 -15.56 4.63 -1.96
CA SER A 50 -15.11 3.74 -0.90
C SER A 50 -13.61 3.87 -0.68
N SER A 51 -13.14 3.46 0.49
CA SER A 51 -11.71 3.44 0.83
C SER A 51 -11.36 2.09 1.42
N ILE A 52 -10.34 1.44 0.88
CA ILE A 52 -9.86 0.13 1.31
C ILE A 52 -8.33 0.10 1.33
N VAL A 53 -7.77 -0.94 1.90
CA VAL A 53 -6.33 -1.25 1.80
C VAL A 53 -6.08 -2.28 0.70
N PRO A 54 -4.85 -2.38 0.14
CA PRO A 54 -4.55 -3.32 -0.95
C PRO A 54 -4.93 -4.77 -0.65
N THR A 55 -4.71 -5.24 0.59
CA THR A 55 -5.11 -6.59 1.01
C THR A 55 -6.62 -6.83 0.93
N MET A 56 -7.43 -5.82 1.23
CA MET A 56 -8.90 -5.91 1.07
C MET A 56 -9.28 -6.02 -0.40
N LEU A 57 -8.62 -5.25 -1.28
CA LEU A 57 -8.85 -5.35 -2.72
C LEU A 57 -8.47 -6.74 -3.25
N ARG A 58 -7.35 -7.30 -2.81
CA ARG A 58 -6.94 -8.66 -3.16
C ARG A 58 -7.99 -9.69 -2.72
N MET A 59 -8.47 -9.60 -1.48
CA MET A 59 -9.53 -10.49 -0.97
C MET A 59 -10.83 -10.39 -1.79
N ILE A 60 -11.18 -9.18 -2.27
CA ILE A 60 -12.35 -8.98 -3.14
C ILE A 60 -12.15 -9.71 -4.47
N PHE A 61 -10.98 -9.58 -5.09
CA PHE A 61 -10.69 -10.25 -6.36
C PHE A 61 -10.62 -11.77 -6.24
N ASP A 62 -10.10 -12.28 -5.12
CA ASP A 62 -10.06 -13.71 -4.83
C ASP A 62 -11.48 -14.31 -4.62
N GLU A 63 -12.36 -13.59 -3.91
CA GLU A 63 -13.74 -14.02 -3.64
C GLU A 63 -14.65 -13.91 -4.87
N ALA A 64 -14.45 -12.85 -5.67
CA ALA A 64 -15.27 -12.53 -6.83
C ALA A 64 -14.43 -12.16 -8.05
N PRO A 65 -13.76 -13.13 -8.70
CA PRO A 65 -12.85 -12.88 -9.83
C PRO A 65 -13.54 -12.16 -11.00
N GLU A 66 -14.82 -12.39 -11.20
CA GLU A 66 -15.62 -11.79 -12.29
C GLU A 66 -16.24 -10.42 -11.91
N TRP A 67 -16.02 -9.96 -10.68
CA TRP A 67 -16.58 -8.70 -10.25
C TRP A 67 -16.11 -7.53 -11.12
N ARG A 68 -17.06 -6.68 -11.46
CA ARG A 68 -16.85 -5.39 -12.14
C ARG A 68 -17.56 -4.28 -11.36
N PRO A 69 -17.01 -3.07 -11.31
CA PRO A 69 -17.62 -1.99 -10.55
C PRO A 69 -18.96 -1.56 -11.15
N LEU A 70 -19.89 -1.19 -10.27
CA LEU A 70 -21.11 -0.55 -10.71
C LEU A 70 -20.83 0.87 -11.22
N LYS A 71 -21.65 1.37 -12.15
CA LYS A 71 -21.57 2.75 -12.66
C LYS A 71 -21.72 3.82 -11.57
N THR A 72 -22.32 3.46 -10.45
CA THR A 72 -22.45 4.32 -9.26
C THR A 72 -21.12 4.56 -8.58
N LEU A 73 -20.20 3.58 -8.55
CA LEU A 73 -18.88 3.71 -7.95
C LEU A 73 -18.01 4.66 -8.78
N LYS A 74 -17.76 5.85 -8.26
CA LYS A 74 -16.98 6.91 -8.92
C LYS A 74 -15.48 6.82 -8.63
N ALA A 75 -15.12 6.39 -7.43
CA ALA A 75 -13.74 6.15 -7.05
C ALA A 75 -13.62 5.17 -5.88
N LEU A 76 -12.57 4.34 -5.96
CA LEU A 76 -12.10 3.46 -4.92
C LEU A 76 -10.72 3.92 -4.47
N LEU A 77 -10.63 4.52 -3.28
CA LEU A 77 -9.36 4.95 -2.71
C LEU A 77 -8.65 3.73 -2.14
N VAL A 78 -7.41 3.52 -2.58
CA VAL A 78 -6.56 2.42 -2.11
C VAL A 78 -5.28 3.00 -1.52
N GLY A 79 -4.99 2.65 -0.28
CA GLY A 79 -3.81 3.18 0.40
C GLY A 79 -3.53 2.53 1.75
N GLY A 80 -2.58 3.12 2.47
CA GLY A 80 -2.16 2.61 3.78
C GLY A 80 -1.14 1.46 3.73
N ALA A 81 -0.85 0.92 2.55
CA ALA A 81 0.24 0.00 2.24
C ALA A 81 0.62 0.13 0.76
N PRO A 82 1.79 -0.34 0.32
CA PRO A 82 2.12 -0.45 -1.09
C PRO A 82 1.09 -1.28 -1.86
N THR A 83 0.76 -0.86 -3.09
CA THR A 83 -0.13 -1.60 -4.00
C THR A 83 0.73 -2.15 -5.12
N SER A 84 0.84 -3.48 -5.24
CA SER A 84 1.68 -4.13 -6.24
C SER A 84 1.22 -3.80 -7.66
N GLU A 85 2.16 -3.79 -8.62
CA GLU A 85 1.85 -3.54 -10.03
C GLU A 85 0.87 -4.55 -10.60
N LYS A 86 0.94 -5.80 -10.13
CA LYS A 86 -0.01 -6.85 -10.49
C LYS A 86 -1.45 -6.51 -10.05
N LEU A 87 -1.62 -6.02 -8.82
CA LEU A 87 -2.94 -5.64 -8.32
C LEU A 87 -3.49 -4.41 -9.04
N LYS A 88 -2.62 -3.44 -9.39
CA LYS A 88 -2.98 -2.28 -10.21
C LYS A 88 -3.42 -2.70 -11.62
N ALA A 89 -2.66 -3.61 -12.27
CA ALA A 89 -2.97 -4.12 -13.61
C ALA A 89 -4.31 -4.86 -13.63
N GLU A 90 -4.56 -5.72 -12.64
CA GLU A 90 -5.83 -6.44 -12.52
C GLU A 90 -7.02 -5.48 -12.31
N ALA A 91 -6.82 -4.43 -11.53
CA ALA A 91 -7.85 -3.41 -11.32
C ALA A 91 -8.14 -2.60 -12.59
N GLU A 92 -7.11 -2.25 -13.36
CA GLU A 92 -7.25 -1.57 -14.64
C GLU A 92 -8.04 -2.45 -15.63
N GLU A 93 -7.67 -3.73 -15.77
CA GLU A 93 -8.38 -4.69 -16.62
C GLU A 93 -9.86 -4.83 -16.25
N LYS A 94 -10.15 -4.82 -14.95
CA LYS A 94 -11.53 -4.89 -14.43
C LYS A 94 -12.30 -3.57 -14.54
N GLY A 95 -11.66 -2.48 -14.97
CA GLY A 95 -12.25 -1.15 -15.05
C GLY A 95 -12.59 -0.55 -13.68
N ILE A 96 -11.83 -0.91 -12.65
CA ILE A 96 -12.03 -0.37 -11.29
C ILE A 96 -11.48 1.07 -11.22
N PRO A 97 -12.28 2.06 -10.78
CA PRO A 97 -11.85 3.45 -10.68
C PRO A 97 -10.92 3.66 -9.46
N ILE A 98 -9.67 3.20 -9.53
CA ILE A 98 -8.74 3.28 -8.42
C ILE A 98 -8.12 4.66 -8.29
N ILE A 99 -8.09 5.16 -7.06
CA ILE A 99 -7.30 6.31 -6.64
C ILE A 99 -6.28 5.82 -5.61
N LEU A 100 -5.02 5.72 -6.00
CA LEU A 100 -3.94 5.45 -5.06
C LEU A 100 -3.74 6.63 -4.14
N THR A 101 -3.40 6.34 -2.88
CA THR A 101 -3.21 7.39 -1.88
C THR A 101 -2.01 7.09 -0.98
N TYR A 102 -1.25 8.13 -0.66
CA TYR A 102 -0.22 8.08 0.37
C TYR A 102 -0.50 9.14 1.43
N GLY A 103 -0.28 8.76 2.67
CA GLY A 103 -0.42 9.60 3.85
C GLY A 103 -0.39 8.77 5.12
N MET A 104 -0.45 9.45 6.25
CA MET A 104 -0.28 8.84 7.57
C MET A 104 -1.13 9.58 8.61
N THR A 105 -1.12 9.11 9.84
CA THR A 105 -1.85 9.75 10.95
C THR A 105 -1.34 11.18 11.18
N GLU A 106 -0.05 11.36 11.09
CA GLU A 106 0.67 12.61 11.30
C GLU A 106 0.32 13.69 10.25
N THR A 107 -0.25 13.28 9.12
CA THR A 107 -0.69 14.17 8.03
C THR A 107 -2.21 14.25 7.89
N ALA A 108 -2.95 13.88 8.92
CA ALA A 108 -4.42 13.86 8.92
C ALA A 108 -5.03 13.10 7.72
N SER A 109 -4.39 12.07 7.22
CA SER A 109 -4.72 11.19 6.09
C SER A 109 -3.87 11.50 4.84
N ASN A 110 -4.50 11.65 3.66
CA ASN A 110 -3.80 11.64 2.38
C ASN A 110 -3.10 12.98 2.07
N VAL A 111 -1.83 12.92 1.69
CA VAL A 111 -1.04 14.05 1.18
C VAL A 111 -0.67 13.88 -0.29
N VAL A 112 -0.81 12.65 -0.81
CA VAL A 112 -0.62 12.32 -2.23
C VAL A 112 -1.84 11.52 -2.68
N THR A 113 -2.30 11.78 -3.89
CA THR A 113 -3.50 11.15 -4.42
C THR A 113 -3.40 11.07 -5.94
N THR A 114 -3.76 9.92 -6.53
CA THR A 114 -3.94 9.85 -7.98
C THR A 114 -4.99 10.87 -8.42
N PRO A 115 -4.74 11.69 -9.46
CA PRO A 115 -5.74 12.60 -9.99
C PRO A 115 -7.04 11.88 -10.38
N PHE A 116 -8.19 12.48 -10.06
CA PHE A 116 -9.50 11.84 -10.31
C PHE A 116 -9.72 11.49 -11.78
N ALA A 117 -9.18 12.26 -12.72
CA ALA A 117 -9.24 11.98 -14.16
C ALA A 117 -8.48 10.71 -14.55
N GLU A 118 -7.46 10.34 -13.79
CA GLU A 118 -6.56 9.21 -14.06
C GLU A 118 -6.99 7.91 -13.34
N ARG A 119 -8.13 7.89 -12.65
CA ARG A 119 -8.60 6.77 -11.80
C ARG A 119 -8.83 5.43 -12.52
N TYR A 120 -8.88 5.44 -13.83
CA TYR A 120 -9.00 4.24 -14.68
C TYR A 120 -7.66 3.86 -15.34
N GLN A 121 -6.59 4.54 -14.99
CA GLN A 121 -5.27 4.32 -15.57
C GLN A 121 -4.33 3.77 -14.51
N ARG A 122 -3.42 2.90 -14.93
CA ARG A 122 -2.35 2.45 -14.06
C ARG A 122 -1.31 3.57 -13.95
N THR A 123 -1.20 4.15 -12.76
CA THR A 123 -0.22 5.19 -12.47
C THR A 123 1.02 4.60 -11.82
N SER A 124 2.19 5.14 -12.15
CA SER A 124 3.42 4.88 -11.41
C SER A 124 3.36 5.59 -10.05
N GLY A 125 3.89 4.94 -9.01
CA GLY A 125 3.95 5.55 -7.67
C GLY A 125 2.60 5.63 -6.97
N SER A 126 2.47 6.62 -6.07
CA SER A 126 1.32 6.81 -5.18
C SER A 126 0.37 7.94 -5.62
N GLY A 127 0.68 8.61 -6.73
CA GLY A 127 -0.07 9.75 -7.24
C GLY A 127 0.68 11.08 -7.14
N LYS A 128 -0.04 12.19 -7.15
CA LYS A 128 0.52 13.55 -7.12
C LYS A 128 0.29 14.23 -5.77
N ILE A 129 1.17 15.16 -5.44
CA ILE A 129 1.08 15.98 -4.21
C ILE A 129 -0.23 16.75 -4.20
N ASN A 130 -0.97 16.65 -3.10
CA ASN A 130 -2.24 17.36 -2.92
C ASN A 130 -2.04 18.87 -2.81
N LYS A 131 -3.01 19.65 -3.24
CA LYS A 131 -2.99 21.12 -3.12
C LYS A 131 -2.75 21.58 -1.67
N GLY A 132 -1.80 22.47 -1.47
CA GLY A 132 -1.43 23.01 -0.16
C GLY A 132 -0.45 22.15 0.63
N VAL A 133 -0.03 21.03 0.08
CA VAL A 133 1.02 20.17 0.64
C VAL A 133 2.33 20.42 -0.12
N GLN A 134 3.44 20.35 0.59
CA GLN A 134 4.79 20.32 0.03
C GLN A 134 5.45 19.01 0.45
N ILE A 135 6.09 18.33 -0.49
CA ILE A 135 6.88 17.12 -0.23
C ILE A 135 8.21 17.29 -0.95
N LYS A 136 9.29 16.92 -0.29
CA LYS A 136 10.63 16.86 -0.89
C LYS A 136 11.28 15.53 -0.55
N SER A 137 12.24 15.13 -1.38
CA SER A 137 13.16 14.04 -1.09
C SER A 137 14.54 14.61 -0.87
N GLU A 138 15.17 14.30 0.26
CA GLU A 138 16.56 14.62 0.58
C GLU A 138 17.26 13.33 0.96
N ASP A 139 18.31 12.96 0.26
CA ASP A 139 19.03 11.69 0.42
C ASP A 139 18.09 10.46 0.42
N GLY A 140 17.06 10.52 -0.43
CA GLY A 140 16.04 9.48 -0.53
C GLY A 140 14.98 9.51 0.58
N HIS A 141 15.08 10.37 1.59
CA HIS A 141 14.11 10.52 2.67
C HIS A 141 13.01 11.51 2.30
N LEU A 142 11.75 11.14 2.53
CA LEU A 142 10.60 12.00 2.25
C LEU A 142 10.28 12.91 3.46
N PHE A 143 10.28 14.20 3.20
CA PHE A 143 9.88 15.24 4.15
C PHE A 143 8.59 15.90 3.68
N ILE A 144 7.68 16.14 4.61
CA ILE A 144 6.34 16.67 4.34
C ILE A 144 6.17 17.98 5.11
N LYS A 145 5.53 18.97 4.45
CA LYS A 145 5.17 20.25 5.06
C LYS A 145 3.79 20.68 4.60
N GLY A 146 3.00 21.24 5.50
CA GLY A 146 1.67 21.77 5.19
C GLY A 146 0.80 21.93 6.42
N PRO A 147 -0.37 22.57 6.26
CA PRO A 147 -1.28 22.88 7.37
C PRO A 147 -1.96 21.64 7.98
N MET A 148 -1.92 20.49 7.29
CA MET A 148 -2.53 19.23 7.74
C MET A 148 -1.63 18.45 8.70
N LEU A 149 -0.37 18.88 8.95
CA LEU A 149 0.50 18.20 9.90
C LEU A 149 -0.07 18.24 11.30
N MET A 150 0.11 17.14 12.03
CA MET A 150 -0.22 17.06 13.45
C MET A 150 0.49 18.15 14.25
N HIS A 151 -0.07 18.52 15.39
CA HIS A 151 0.58 19.43 16.31
C HIS A 151 1.82 18.82 16.98
N GLY A 152 1.82 17.51 17.19
CA GLY A 152 2.89 16.74 17.80
C GLY A 152 2.38 15.43 18.41
N TYR A 153 3.30 14.64 18.95
CA TYR A 153 2.94 13.44 19.70
C TYR A 153 2.61 13.79 21.17
N TRP A 154 1.62 13.09 21.72
CA TRP A 154 1.27 13.27 23.12
C TRP A 154 2.47 13.02 24.04
N GLY A 155 2.74 13.95 24.95
CA GLY A 155 3.86 13.86 25.90
C GLY A 155 5.24 14.13 25.29
N ARG A 156 5.29 14.70 24.07
CA ARG A 156 6.53 15.16 23.42
C ARG A 156 6.41 16.63 23.05
N GLU A 157 7.55 17.26 22.76
CA GLU A 157 7.58 18.64 22.25
C GLU A 157 6.74 18.75 20.97
N PRO A 158 5.95 19.84 20.83
CA PRO A 158 5.19 20.11 19.63
C PRO A 158 6.08 20.27 18.40
N LEU A 159 5.54 19.95 17.25
CA LEU A 159 6.21 20.29 15.98
C LEU A 159 6.24 21.80 15.79
N VAL A 160 7.38 22.32 15.35
CA VAL A 160 7.51 23.74 15.02
C VAL A 160 6.60 24.07 13.83
N PRO A 161 5.70 25.06 13.93
CA PRO A 161 4.82 25.43 12.83
C PRO A 161 5.61 25.78 11.57
N GLY A 162 5.24 25.18 10.45
CA GLY A 162 5.91 25.38 9.18
C GLY A 162 7.25 24.68 9.00
N ALA A 163 7.67 23.84 9.95
CA ALA A 163 8.83 22.98 9.77
C ALA A 163 8.54 21.81 8.82
N TRP A 164 9.61 21.23 8.28
CA TRP A 164 9.54 19.97 7.56
C TRP A 164 9.43 18.80 8.54
N PHE A 165 8.45 17.94 8.30
CA PHE A 165 8.22 16.72 9.06
C PHE A 165 8.88 15.54 8.35
N ASP A 166 9.79 14.85 9.02
CA ASP A 166 10.37 13.59 8.54
C ASP A 166 9.30 12.49 8.60
N SER A 167 8.88 12.01 7.43
CA SER A 167 7.84 10.98 7.33
C SER A 167 8.31 9.60 7.82
N GLY A 168 9.61 9.38 7.87
CA GLY A 168 10.22 8.07 8.09
C GLY A 168 10.08 7.14 6.88
N ASP A 169 9.63 7.66 5.73
CA ASP A 169 9.54 6.93 4.47
C ASP A 169 10.70 7.27 3.53
N ILE A 170 11.07 6.32 2.71
CA ILE A 170 12.05 6.47 1.62
C ILE A 170 11.30 6.54 0.30
N GLY A 171 11.69 7.49 -0.54
CA GLY A 171 11.00 7.70 -1.81
C GLY A 171 11.56 8.88 -2.59
N GLU A 172 10.93 9.16 -3.72
CA GLU A 172 11.29 10.22 -4.65
C GLU A 172 10.09 11.09 -5.00
N VAL A 173 10.39 12.32 -5.36
CA VAL A 173 9.42 13.29 -5.89
C VAL A 173 9.87 13.67 -7.28
N ASP A 174 9.06 13.34 -8.27
CA ASP A 174 9.33 13.68 -9.67
C ASP A 174 9.01 15.17 -9.94
N PRO A 175 9.61 15.79 -10.98
CA PRO A 175 9.40 17.22 -11.30
C PRO A 175 7.93 17.59 -11.56
N ASP A 176 7.09 16.64 -11.96
CA ASP A 176 5.66 16.84 -12.22
C ASP A 176 4.80 16.73 -10.93
N GLY A 177 5.44 16.55 -9.77
CA GLY A 177 4.80 16.40 -8.47
C GLY A 177 4.30 14.98 -8.17
N SER A 178 4.65 13.99 -8.99
CA SER A 178 4.39 12.59 -8.69
C SER A 178 5.31 12.10 -7.58
N VAL A 179 4.79 11.26 -6.68
CA VAL A 179 5.54 10.72 -5.53
C VAL A 179 5.61 9.21 -5.62
N ARG A 180 6.83 8.67 -5.49
CA ARG A 180 7.09 7.24 -5.38
C ARG A 180 7.61 6.93 -3.98
N VAL A 181 6.87 6.10 -3.25
CA VAL A 181 7.27 5.64 -1.91
C VAL A 181 7.80 4.22 -2.05
N PHE A 182 9.05 4.00 -1.67
CA PHE A 182 9.75 2.72 -1.83
C PHE A 182 9.62 1.83 -0.59
N ALA A 183 9.83 2.39 0.59
CA ALA A 183 9.79 1.65 1.84
C ALA A 183 9.64 2.57 3.06
N ARG A 184 9.30 2.00 4.20
CA ARG A 184 9.62 2.58 5.51
C ARG A 184 11.12 2.47 5.77
N ARG A 185 11.75 3.53 6.26
CA ARG A 185 13.18 3.54 6.60
C ARG A 185 13.57 2.38 7.54
N LYS A 186 12.73 2.10 8.52
CA LYS A 186 12.94 0.98 9.47
C LYS A 186 12.80 -0.41 8.85
N ASP A 187 12.14 -0.52 7.70
CA ASP A 187 11.89 -1.79 7.01
C ASP A 187 12.94 -2.07 5.93
N VAL A 188 13.82 -1.09 5.64
CA VAL A 188 14.94 -1.28 4.69
C VAL A 188 15.89 -2.33 5.23
N ILE A 189 16.23 -3.29 4.39
CA ILE A 189 17.16 -4.37 4.72
C ILE A 189 18.56 -3.93 4.28
N LEU A 190 19.46 -3.75 5.25
CA LEU A 190 20.86 -3.50 4.96
C LEU A 190 21.58 -4.84 4.82
N SER A 191 21.81 -5.28 3.60
CA SER A 191 22.42 -6.56 3.28
C SER A 191 23.74 -6.37 2.54
N GLY A 192 24.85 -6.75 3.18
CA GLY A 192 26.19 -6.59 2.59
C GLY A 192 26.60 -5.15 2.30
N GLY A 193 26.06 -4.17 3.04
CA GLY A 193 26.29 -2.75 2.83
C GLY A 193 25.35 -2.08 1.83
N GLU A 194 24.45 -2.84 1.20
CA GLU A 194 23.51 -2.35 0.20
C GLU A 194 22.08 -2.26 0.76
N ASN A 195 21.35 -1.21 0.40
CA ASN A 195 19.95 -1.05 0.77
C ASN A 195 19.04 -1.91 -0.12
N VAL A 196 18.27 -2.78 0.49
CA VAL A 196 17.23 -3.57 -0.19
C VAL A 196 15.86 -3.12 0.30
N TYR A 197 15.02 -2.72 -0.62
CA TYR A 197 13.65 -2.30 -0.35
C TYR A 197 12.72 -3.52 -0.44
N PRO A 198 12.07 -3.95 0.64
CA PRO A 198 11.22 -5.14 0.63
C PRO A 198 10.17 -5.15 -0.48
N ALA A 199 9.50 -4.01 -0.72
CA ALA A 199 8.45 -3.92 -1.73
C ALA A 199 8.95 -4.22 -3.16
N GLU A 200 10.17 -3.82 -3.50
CA GLU A 200 10.78 -4.12 -4.81
C GLU A 200 10.98 -5.63 -5.01
N VAL A 201 11.43 -6.31 -3.96
CA VAL A 201 11.64 -7.76 -4.00
C VAL A 201 10.33 -8.53 -3.98
N GLU A 202 9.35 -8.08 -3.18
CA GLU A 202 7.98 -8.60 -3.15
C GLU A 202 7.33 -8.52 -4.52
N GLU A 203 7.44 -7.36 -5.18
CA GLU A 203 6.90 -7.13 -6.52
C GLU A 203 7.53 -8.08 -7.55
N ALA A 204 8.85 -8.24 -7.53
CA ALA A 204 9.54 -9.17 -8.42
C ALA A 204 9.10 -10.63 -8.18
N LEU A 205 8.94 -11.04 -6.92
CA LEU A 205 8.47 -12.38 -6.56
C LEU A 205 7.02 -12.62 -7.03
N GLU A 206 6.15 -11.61 -6.91
CA GLU A 206 4.75 -11.70 -7.35
C GLU A 206 4.58 -11.77 -8.88
N THR A 207 5.62 -11.46 -9.67
CA THR A 207 5.59 -11.72 -11.14
C THR A 207 5.65 -13.20 -11.46
N ILE A 208 6.13 -14.04 -10.54
CA ILE A 208 6.26 -15.47 -10.71
C ILE A 208 4.86 -16.12 -10.65
N PRO A 209 4.45 -16.90 -11.67
CA PRO A 209 3.07 -17.41 -11.78
C PRO A 209 2.58 -18.20 -10.56
N GLU A 210 3.45 -18.95 -9.91
CA GLU A 210 3.13 -19.81 -8.76
C GLU A 210 3.00 -19.03 -7.45
N VAL A 211 3.50 -17.79 -7.37
CA VAL A 211 3.44 -16.94 -6.20
C VAL A 211 2.12 -16.16 -6.18
N LYS A 212 1.38 -16.30 -5.09
CA LYS A 212 0.14 -15.55 -4.82
C LYS A 212 0.44 -14.24 -4.09
N GLU A 213 1.13 -14.33 -2.96
CA GLU A 213 1.53 -13.20 -2.10
C GLU A 213 2.99 -13.39 -1.67
N ALA A 214 3.73 -12.32 -1.51
CA ALA A 214 5.08 -12.33 -1.00
C ALA A 214 5.23 -11.33 0.16
N LEU A 215 6.03 -11.68 1.16
CA LEU A 215 6.48 -10.78 2.23
C LEU A 215 7.98 -10.93 2.40
N VAL A 216 8.69 -9.82 2.30
CA VAL A 216 10.16 -9.79 2.40
C VAL A 216 10.58 -9.06 3.66
N LEU A 217 11.51 -9.65 4.39
CA LEU A 217 12.07 -9.11 5.63
C LEU A 217 13.57 -9.41 5.74
N GLY A 218 14.26 -8.62 6.54
CA GLY A 218 15.66 -8.86 6.87
C GLY A 218 15.79 -9.71 8.12
N LEU A 219 16.46 -10.85 8.02
CA LEU A 219 16.86 -11.60 9.22
C LEU A 219 18.31 -11.28 9.55
N PRO A 220 18.66 -11.10 10.84
CA PRO A 220 20.04 -10.88 11.26
C PRO A 220 20.99 -11.96 10.74
N ASP A 221 22.16 -11.57 10.27
CA ASP A 221 23.19 -12.46 9.74
C ASP A 221 24.57 -11.89 10.06
N GLU A 222 25.48 -12.73 10.53
CA GLU A 222 26.83 -12.32 10.97
C GLU A 222 27.70 -11.83 9.80
N THR A 223 27.51 -12.35 8.60
CA THR A 223 28.30 -12.02 7.42
C THR A 223 27.75 -10.80 6.68
N TRP A 224 26.42 -10.72 6.57
CA TRP A 224 25.73 -9.73 5.72
C TRP A 224 25.07 -8.60 6.51
N GLY A 225 25.12 -8.63 7.87
CA GLY A 225 24.34 -7.76 8.74
C GLY A 225 22.88 -8.18 8.76
N ALA A 226 22.26 -8.28 7.59
CA ALA A 226 20.95 -8.91 7.43
C ALA A 226 20.91 -9.67 6.08
N ILE A 227 20.16 -10.77 6.05
CA ILE A 227 19.85 -11.48 4.81
C ILE A 227 18.42 -11.23 4.38
N VAL A 228 18.24 -11.03 3.08
CA VAL A 228 16.92 -10.91 2.47
C VAL A 228 16.22 -12.26 2.57
N THR A 229 15.06 -12.26 3.24
CA THR A 229 14.27 -13.48 3.47
C THR A 229 12.87 -13.26 2.91
N ALA A 230 12.33 -14.21 2.15
CA ALA A 230 11.00 -14.18 1.58
C ALA A 230 10.08 -15.23 2.20
N LEU A 231 8.89 -14.79 2.63
CA LEU A 231 7.75 -15.66 2.93
C LEU A 231 6.81 -15.62 1.73
N LEU A 232 6.50 -16.76 1.15
CA LEU A 232 5.70 -16.87 -0.06
C LEU A 232 4.41 -17.66 0.21
N VAL A 233 3.29 -17.14 -0.27
CA VAL A 233 2.03 -17.87 -0.32
C VAL A 233 1.88 -18.43 -1.74
N PRO A 234 1.70 -19.74 -1.93
CA PRO A 234 1.54 -20.31 -3.25
C PRO A 234 0.11 -20.13 -3.76
N LYS A 235 -0.06 -20.14 -5.08
CA LYS A 235 -1.38 -20.27 -5.72
C LYS A 235 -1.87 -21.71 -5.68
N ASP A 236 -0.93 -22.66 -5.76
CA ASP A 236 -1.20 -24.11 -5.74
C ASP A 236 -0.11 -24.78 -4.89
N GLU A 237 -0.48 -25.35 -3.76
CA GLU A 237 0.45 -26.03 -2.84
C GLU A 237 1.18 -27.23 -3.45
N GLN A 238 0.69 -27.78 -4.56
CA GLN A 238 1.30 -28.92 -5.25
C GLN A 238 2.38 -28.49 -6.27
N LYS A 239 2.51 -27.19 -6.57
CA LYS A 239 3.42 -26.66 -7.60
C LYS A 239 4.32 -25.60 -7.01
N LEU A 240 5.21 -26.02 -6.13
CA LEU A 240 6.17 -25.11 -5.49
C LEU A 240 7.49 -25.14 -6.26
N PRO A 241 7.90 -23.99 -6.87
CA PRO A 241 9.25 -23.87 -7.42
C PRO A 241 10.30 -24.03 -6.33
N SER A 242 11.42 -24.67 -6.66
CA SER A 242 12.59 -24.70 -5.81
C SER A 242 13.24 -23.32 -5.67
N ASP A 243 14.02 -23.11 -4.60
CA ASP A 243 14.76 -21.87 -4.39
C ASP A 243 15.68 -21.54 -5.58
N ALA A 244 16.28 -22.55 -6.20
CA ALA A 244 17.14 -22.39 -7.38
C ALA A 244 16.35 -21.90 -8.62
N GLU A 245 15.13 -22.41 -8.84
CA GLU A 245 14.26 -21.97 -9.91
C GLU A 245 13.77 -20.54 -9.67
N LEU A 246 13.40 -20.19 -8.43
CA LEU A 246 13.03 -18.82 -8.07
C LEU A 246 14.20 -17.86 -8.30
N ALA A 247 15.42 -18.20 -7.85
CA ALA A 247 16.60 -17.38 -8.05
C ALA A 247 16.91 -17.17 -9.54
N LEU A 248 16.77 -18.22 -10.37
CA LEU A 248 16.98 -18.13 -11.82
C LEU A 248 15.97 -17.17 -12.49
N ARG A 249 14.69 -17.22 -12.08
CA ARG A 249 13.65 -16.34 -12.61
C ARG A 249 13.78 -14.90 -12.13
N LEU A 250 14.32 -14.68 -10.94
CA LEU A 250 14.56 -13.33 -10.38
C LEU A 250 15.80 -12.66 -10.98
N LYS A 251 16.79 -13.44 -11.43
CA LYS A 251 18.08 -12.93 -11.96
C LYS A 251 17.95 -11.83 -13.03
N PRO A 252 17.02 -11.90 -14.02
CA PRO A 252 16.85 -10.82 -15.01
C PRO A 252 16.12 -9.59 -14.44
N ILE A 253 15.49 -9.67 -13.28
CA ILE A 253 14.60 -8.65 -12.72
C ILE A 253 15.26 -7.92 -11.55
N LEU A 254 16.02 -8.65 -10.72
CA LEU A 254 16.65 -8.13 -9.50
C LEU A 254 18.16 -8.21 -9.57
N ALA A 255 18.84 -7.21 -9.04
CA ALA A 255 20.27 -7.30 -8.75
C ALA A 255 20.54 -8.45 -7.75
N SER A 256 21.68 -9.13 -7.89
CA SER A 256 21.97 -10.35 -7.13
C SER A 256 21.94 -10.16 -5.60
N TYR A 257 22.33 -9.00 -5.10
CA TYR A 257 22.31 -8.69 -3.67
C TYR A 257 20.89 -8.52 -3.11
N LYS A 258 19.89 -8.22 -3.96
CA LYS A 258 18.46 -8.10 -3.61
C LYS A 258 17.75 -9.44 -3.57
N SER A 259 18.27 -10.46 -4.24
CA SER A 259 17.64 -11.78 -4.30
C SER A 259 17.54 -12.40 -2.90
N PRO A 260 16.37 -12.99 -2.54
CA PRO A 260 16.23 -13.68 -1.26
C PRO A 260 17.24 -14.81 -1.11
N ARG A 261 17.91 -14.84 0.04
CA ARG A 261 18.84 -15.92 0.43
C ARG A 261 18.15 -17.01 1.26
N ARG A 262 16.99 -16.72 1.80
CA ARG A 262 16.10 -17.69 2.44
C ARG A 262 14.67 -17.49 1.89
N ILE A 263 14.02 -18.60 1.61
CA ILE A 263 12.65 -18.63 1.13
C ILE A 263 11.89 -19.65 1.96
N ALA A 264 10.69 -19.26 2.40
CA ALA A 264 9.78 -20.18 3.08
C ALA A 264 8.39 -20.05 2.49
N TRP A 265 7.79 -21.20 2.15
CA TRP A 265 6.40 -21.27 1.72
C TRP A 265 5.49 -21.36 2.94
N VAL A 266 4.47 -20.51 2.98
CA VAL A 266 3.51 -20.39 4.09
C VAL A 266 2.08 -20.42 3.56
N LYS A 267 1.12 -20.82 4.38
CA LYS A 267 -0.30 -20.83 4.00
C LYS A 267 -0.87 -19.43 3.92
N GLU A 268 -0.43 -18.53 4.80
CA GLU A 268 -0.83 -17.13 4.84
C GLU A 268 0.30 -16.26 5.37
N LEU A 269 0.36 -15.00 4.93
CA LEU A 269 1.33 -14.04 5.44
C LEU A 269 0.92 -13.53 6.83
N PRO A 270 1.90 -13.25 7.72
CA PRO A 270 1.61 -12.58 8.99
C PRO A 270 1.02 -11.19 8.74
N LYS A 271 -0.04 -10.85 9.47
CA LYS A 271 -0.76 -9.58 9.33
C LYS A 271 -0.98 -8.93 10.68
N THR A 272 -0.77 -7.62 10.74
CA THR A 272 -1.12 -6.80 11.90
C THR A 272 -2.63 -6.80 12.12
N LYS A 273 -3.10 -6.35 13.30
CA LYS A 273 -4.55 -6.16 13.57
C LYS A 273 -5.24 -5.22 12.56
N ALA A 274 -4.49 -4.42 11.84
CA ALA A 274 -5.00 -3.53 10.79
C ALA A 274 -5.02 -4.17 9.39
N GLY A 275 -4.68 -5.46 9.27
CA GLY A 275 -4.63 -6.19 8.01
C GLY A 275 -3.43 -5.87 7.12
N LYS A 276 -2.43 -5.13 7.63
CA LYS A 276 -1.18 -4.85 6.92
C LYS A 276 -0.19 -6.00 7.12
N PRO A 277 0.75 -6.23 6.18
CA PRO A 277 1.86 -7.16 6.39
C PRO A 277 2.61 -6.84 7.69
N ASP A 278 2.90 -7.86 8.49
CA ASP A 278 3.67 -7.74 9.74
C ASP A 278 5.08 -8.28 9.52
N ARG A 279 6.07 -7.40 9.60
CA ARG A 279 7.50 -7.73 9.43
C ARG A 279 8.26 -7.85 10.76
N ASN A 280 7.54 -7.81 11.89
CA ASN A 280 8.16 -7.95 13.22
C ASN A 280 8.17 -9.39 13.71
#